data_a4278c9fed5780394046c1b96aeceda9
#
_entry.id   a4278c9fed5780394046c1b96aeceda9
#
_cell.length_a   1.000
_cell.length_b   1.000
_cell.length_c   1.000
_cell.angle_alpha   90.00
_cell.angle_beta   90.00
_cell.angle_gamma   90.00
#
_symmetry.space_group_name_H-M   'P 1'
#
loop_
_entity.id
_entity.type
_entity.pdbx_description
1 polymer ?
#
loop_
_entity_poly.entity_id
_entity_poly.type
_entity_poly.pdbx_seq_one_letter_code
_entity_poly.pdbx_strand_id
1 'polypeptide(L)'
;MTQRNLPTTLLSPKNVLRIGVWNIRTMYQTGRAAQVAREMDRYGIHVLGLSEVRWTTAGKVTLSSGHTLLFSGPPDEGDAHRNGVGLMLSRQSVKSLMEWEPDNERILTARFKSKFQEVTVVQCYAPTNVADQESKEDFYECLQGVLDRTPKRDITIVMGNMNA
;
A
#
# COMPACT_ATOMS: atom_id res chain seq x y z
N MET A 1 30.94 15.09 13.29
CA MET A 1 29.55 15.50 13.62
C MET A 1 28.65 14.32 13.50
N THR A 2 28.16 13.83 14.61
CA THR A 2 27.10 12.79 14.61
C THR A 2 25.82 13.43 14.14
N GLN A 3 25.39 13.10 12.93
CA GLN A 3 24.04 13.42 12.51
C GLN A 3 23.09 12.65 13.44
N ARG A 4 22.41 13.37 14.31
CA ARG A 4 21.29 12.78 15.03
C ARG A 4 20.25 12.40 13.98
N ASN A 5 20.09 11.11 13.73
CA ASN A 5 18.94 10.61 12.99
C ASN A 5 17.69 10.94 13.79
N LEU A 6 17.12 12.11 13.53
CA LEU A 6 15.80 12.44 14.04
C LEU A 6 14.82 11.42 13.47
N PRO A 7 13.95 10.82 14.29
CA PRO A 7 12.96 9.91 13.78
C PRO A 7 12.11 10.61 12.73
N THR A 8 12.12 10.06 11.52
CA THR A 8 11.32 10.59 10.41
C THR A 8 9.87 10.26 10.70
N THR A 9 9.05 11.29 10.84
CA THR A 9 7.62 11.14 11.04
C THR A 9 6.88 11.32 9.72
N LEU A 10 5.89 10.45 9.47
CA LEU A 10 5.09 10.51 8.25
C LEU A 10 4.21 11.76 8.24
N LEU A 11 3.64 12.09 9.38
CA LEU A 11 2.73 13.22 9.54
C LEU A 11 3.15 14.05 10.75
N SER A 12 3.26 15.36 10.56
CA SER A 12 3.51 16.32 11.63
C SER A 12 2.87 17.67 11.28
N PRO A 13 2.77 18.62 12.23
CA PRO A 13 2.24 19.95 11.91
C PRO A 13 2.97 20.67 10.78
N LYS A 14 4.21 20.29 10.51
CA LYS A 14 5.05 20.87 9.46
C LYS A 14 5.12 20.02 8.18
N ASN A 15 4.65 18.76 8.23
CA ASN A 15 4.75 17.83 7.12
C ASN A 15 3.36 17.38 6.68
N VAL A 16 3.00 17.70 5.47
CA VAL A 16 1.76 17.24 4.85
C VAL A 16 1.99 15.83 4.29
N LEU A 17 1.14 14.89 4.68
CA LEU A 17 1.14 13.56 4.08
C LEU A 17 0.36 13.60 2.77
N ARG A 18 1.04 13.27 1.67
CA ARG A 18 0.42 13.16 0.35
C ARG A 18 0.26 11.70 -0.03
N ILE A 19 -0.98 11.32 -0.25
CA ILE A 19 -1.37 9.96 -0.59
C ILE A 19 -2.02 9.97 -1.96
N GLY A 20 -1.76 8.95 -2.76
CA GLY A 20 -2.42 8.74 -4.04
C GLY A 20 -2.84 7.30 -4.21
N VAL A 21 -3.71 7.06 -5.19
CA VAL A 21 -4.09 5.73 -5.65
C VAL A 21 -4.01 5.67 -7.17
N TRP A 22 -3.58 4.53 -7.68
CA TRP A 22 -3.41 4.33 -9.12
C TRP A 22 -3.74 2.88 -9.47
N ASN A 23 -4.65 2.69 -10.42
CA ASN A 23 -4.84 1.39 -11.05
C ASN A 23 -3.76 1.23 -12.12
N ILE A 24 -2.70 0.52 -11.79
CA ILE A 24 -1.52 0.40 -12.65
C ILE A 24 -1.70 -0.64 -13.75
N ARG A 25 -2.70 -1.51 -13.63
CA ARG A 25 -3.01 -2.64 -14.49
C ARG A 25 -1.95 -3.74 -14.52
N THR A 26 -0.69 -3.43 -14.34
CA THR A 26 0.37 -4.44 -14.16
C THR A 26 1.71 -3.78 -13.82
N MET A 27 2.45 -4.38 -12.91
CA MET A 27 3.86 -4.07 -12.65
C MET A 27 4.80 -5.03 -13.39
N TYR A 28 4.26 -5.90 -14.21
CA TYR A 28 5.01 -6.95 -14.89
C TYR A 28 5.99 -6.41 -15.93
N GLN A 29 5.70 -5.26 -16.52
CA GLN A 29 6.56 -4.65 -17.54
C GLN A 29 7.85 -4.12 -16.91
N THR A 30 8.98 -4.42 -17.56
CA THR A 30 10.30 -3.93 -17.16
C THR A 30 10.30 -2.39 -17.07
N GLY A 31 10.81 -1.86 -15.98
CA GLY A 31 10.89 -0.42 -15.75
C GLY A 31 9.60 0.24 -15.25
N ARG A 32 8.50 -0.49 -15.12
CA ARG A 32 7.22 0.06 -14.66
C ARG A 32 7.32 0.60 -13.24
N ALA A 33 7.95 -0.14 -12.34
CA ALA A 33 8.15 0.28 -10.94
C ALA A 33 8.99 1.57 -10.86
N ALA A 34 10.06 1.66 -11.65
CA ALA A 34 10.88 2.86 -11.72
C ALA A 34 10.11 4.06 -12.25
N GLN A 35 9.23 3.85 -13.23
CA GLN A 35 8.36 4.90 -13.76
C GLN A 35 7.39 5.41 -12.69
N VAL A 36 6.76 4.51 -11.93
CA VAL A 36 5.87 4.87 -10.83
C VAL A 36 6.62 5.68 -9.78
N ALA A 37 7.82 5.25 -9.40
CA ALA A 37 8.65 5.96 -8.44
C ALA A 37 8.98 7.39 -8.91
N ARG A 38 9.29 7.57 -10.19
CA ARG A 38 9.54 8.90 -10.76
C ARG A 38 8.30 9.80 -10.70
N GLU A 39 7.13 9.25 -11.00
CA GLU A 39 5.87 10.01 -10.91
C GLU A 39 5.55 10.39 -9.45
N MET A 40 5.85 9.52 -8.49
CA MET A 40 5.72 9.84 -7.07
C MET A 40 6.58 11.05 -6.70
N ASP A 41 7.84 11.06 -7.12
CA ASP A 41 8.76 12.17 -6.83
C ASP A 41 8.26 13.46 -7.48
N ARG A 42 7.78 13.37 -8.72
CA ARG A 42 7.26 14.51 -9.47
C ARG A 42 6.08 15.18 -8.76
N TYR A 43 5.17 14.39 -8.20
CA TYR A 43 3.97 14.91 -7.54
C TYR A 43 4.12 15.02 -6.02
N GLY A 44 5.28 14.66 -5.48
CA GLY A 44 5.54 14.72 -4.04
C GLY A 44 4.68 13.75 -3.24
N ILE A 45 4.36 12.59 -3.79
CA ILE A 45 3.54 11.58 -3.13
C ILE A 45 4.41 10.73 -2.20
N HIS A 46 3.95 10.54 -0.97
CA HIS A 46 4.65 9.77 0.05
C HIS A 46 4.24 8.30 0.06
N VAL A 47 2.95 8.03 -0.14
CA VAL A 47 2.39 6.68 -0.15
C VAL A 47 1.43 6.58 -1.33
N LEU A 48 1.70 5.66 -2.24
CA LEU A 48 0.89 5.43 -3.43
C LEU A 48 0.30 4.03 -3.37
N GLY A 49 -1.02 3.95 -3.28
CA GLY A 49 -1.74 2.68 -3.38
C GLY A 49 -1.86 2.23 -4.82
N LEU A 50 -1.55 0.98 -5.06
CA LEU A 50 -1.59 0.38 -6.39
C LEU A 50 -2.59 -0.76 -6.42
N SER A 51 -3.38 -0.82 -7.48
CA SER A 51 -4.29 -1.92 -7.78
C SER A 51 -3.87 -2.60 -9.07
N GLU A 52 -4.18 -3.89 -9.19
CA GLU A 52 -3.83 -4.72 -10.34
C GLU A 52 -2.31 -4.80 -10.59
N VAL A 53 -1.55 -4.94 -9.51
CA VAL A 53 -0.09 -5.11 -9.57
C VAL A 53 0.27 -6.37 -10.36
N ARG A 54 -0.53 -7.43 -10.23
CA ARG A 54 -0.41 -8.70 -10.96
C ARG A 54 0.89 -9.48 -10.70
N TRP A 55 1.52 -9.24 -9.58
CA TRP A 55 2.59 -10.09 -9.09
C TRP A 55 2.00 -11.18 -8.18
N THR A 56 2.66 -12.34 -8.17
CA THR A 56 2.29 -13.43 -7.27
C THR A 56 2.97 -13.29 -5.93
N THR A 57 2.42 -13.96 -4.92
CA THR A 57 2.92 -13.97 -3.55
C THR A 57 2.89 -12.58 -2.91
N ALA A 58 3.57 -12.45 -1.80
CA ALA A 58 3.70 -11.19 -1.09
C ALA A 58 5.18 -10.89 -0.85
N GLY A 59 5.52 -9.63 -0.81
CA GLY A 59 6.90 -9.26 -0.61
C GLY A 59 7.16 -7.77 -0.52
N LYS A 60 8.41 -7.47 -0.30
CA LYS A 60 8.93 -6.11 -0.20
C LYS A 60 10.14 -5.97 -1.12
N VAL A 61 10.09 -5.01 -2.02
CA VAL A 61 11.16 -4.75 -2.99
C VAL A 61 11.62 -3.30 -2.83
N THR A 62 12.92 -3.10 -2.62
CA THR A 62 13.52 -1.78 -2.60
C THR A 62 14.13 -1.49 -3.96
N LEU A 63 13.71 -0.40 -4.59
CA LEU A 63 14.23 0.05 -5.87
C LEU A 63 15.57 0.76 -5.71
N SER A 64 16.34 0.87 -6.79
CA SER A 64 17.61 1.61 -6.79
C SER A 64 17.43 3.09 -6.40
N SER A 65 16.27 3.66 -6.66
CA SER A 65 15.90 5.01 -6.25
C SER A 65 15.68 5.18 -4.74
N GLY A 66 15.60 4.07 -3.99
CA GLY A 66 15.27 4.07 -2.57
C GLY A 66 13.79 3.96 -2.24
N HIS A 67 12.91 4.05 -3.25
CA HIS A 67 11.49 3.74 -3.07
C HIS A 67 11.32 2.25 -2.75
N THR A 68 10.29 1.94 -1.97
CA THR A 68 10.00 0.56 -1.59
C THR A 68 8.59 0.20 -1.99
N LEU A 69 8.45 -0.95 -2.66
CA LEU A 69 7.16 -1.52 -3.02
C LEU A 69 6.83 -2.67 -2.07
N LEU A 70 5.73 -2.54 -1.36
CA LEU A 70 5.08 -3.62 -0.63
C LEU A 70 3.99 -4.18 -1.54
N PHE A 71 3.90 -5.50 -1.68
CA PHE A 71 2.88 -6.09 -2.53
C PHE A 71 2.29 -7.36 -1.93
N SER A 72 1.06 -7.62 -2.30
CA SER A 72 0.32 -8.83 -1.93
C SER A 72 -0.48 -9.29 -3.15
N GLY A 73 -0.25 -10.50 -3.58
CA GLY A 73 -0.90 -11.08 -4.74
C GLY A 73 -1.33 -12.52 -4.50
N PRO A 74 -1.92 -13.17 -5.51
CA PRO A 74 -2.35 -14.55 -5.40
C PRO A 74 -1.14 -15.47 -5.15
N PRO A 75 -1.34 -16.59 -4.42
CA PRO A 75 -0.22 -17.46 -4.03
C PRO A 75 0.38 -18.27 -5.17
N ASP A 76 -0.35 -18.48 -6.25
CA ASP A 76 0.06 -19.36 -7.35
C ASP A 76 0.40 -18.60 -8.62
N GLU A 77 1.48 -19.03 -9.31
CA GLU A 77 1.88 -18.45 -10.58
C GLU A 77 0.81 -18.55 -11.68
N GLY A 78 -0.05 -19.58 -11.60
CA GLY A 78 -1.18 -19.71 -12.52
C GLY A 78 -2.19 -18.59 -12.43
N ASP A 79 -2.23 -17.89 -11.31
CA ASP A 79 -3.09 -16.73 -11.07
C ASP A 79 -2.36 -15.38 -11.22
N ALA A 80 -1.13 -15.38 -11.72
CA ALA A 80 -0.22 -14.24 -11.81
C ALA A 80 -0.80 -13.02 -12.55
N HIS A 81 -1.82 -13.21 -13.35
CA HIS A 81 -2.41 -12.13 -14.16
C HIS A 81 -3.70 -11.59 -13.58
N ARG A 82 -3.99 -11.91 -12.32
CA ARG A 82 -5.18 -11.43 -11.61
C ARG A 82 -4.81 -10.65 -10.37
N ASN A 83 -5.60 -9.63 -10.10
CA ASN A 83 -5.58 -8.91 -8.83
C ASN A 83 -4.17 -8.41 -8.42
N GLY A 84 -3.91 -8.44 -7.15
CA GLY A 84 -2.68 -7.93 -6.58
C GLY A 84 -2.80 -6.45 -6.20
N VAL A 85 -2.42 -6.15 -4.98
CA VAL A 85 -2.39 -4.79 -4.44
C VAL A 85 -0.98 -4.45 -4.01
N GLY A 86 -0.65 -3.17 -4.01
CA GLY A 86 0.65 -2.71 -3.57
C GLY A 86 0.59 -1.35 -2.92
N LEU A 87 1.64 -1.06 -2.16
CA LEU A 87 1.92 0.27 -1.65
C LEU A 87 3.34 0.63 -2.06
N MET A 88 3.48 1.65 -2.89
CA MET A 88 4.78 2.21 -3.20
C MET A 88 5.06 3.33 -2.20
N LEU A 89 6.18 3.25 -1.52
CA LEU A 89 6.57 4.18 -0.48
C LEU A 89 7.73 5.04 -0.95
N SER A 90 7.67 6.35 -0.68
CA SER A 90 8.80 7.24 -0.87
C SER A 90 9.93 6.87 0.08
N ARG A 91 11.15 7.32 -0.22
CA ARG A 91 12.29 7.13 0.69
C ARG A 91 12.00 7.60 2.11
N GLN A 92 11.29 8.71 2.24
CA GLN A 92 10.92 9.27 3.53
C GLN A 92 9.91 8.38 4.27
N SER A 93 8.89 7.88 3.57
CA SER A 93 7.85 7.03 4.16
C SER A 93 8.38 5.69 4.64
N VAL A 94 9.34 5.11 3.92
CA VAL A 94 9.99 3.85 4.32
C VAL A 94 10.60 3.98 5.72
N LYS A 95 11.20 5.12 6.03
CA LYS A 95 11.81 5.37 7.35
C LYS A 95 10.79 5.42 8.48
N SER A 96 9.54 5.68 8.16
CA SER A 96 8.43 5.73 9.12
C SER A 96 7.68 4.41 9.24
N LEU A 97 7.93 3.46 8.35
CA LEU A 97 7.23 2.17 8.34
C LEU A 97 7.59 1.37 9.59
N MET A 98 6.57 0.99 10.35
CA MET A 98 6.70 0.19 11.57
C MET A 98 6.48 -1.29 11.30
N GLU A 99 5.40 -1.59 10.58
CA GLU A 99 5.01 -2.96 10.23
C GLU A 99 4.10 -2.92 9.00
N TRP A 100 4.00 -4.04 8.33
CA TRP A 100 3.07 -4.19 7.23
C TRP A 100 2.60 -5.64 7.15
N GLU A 101 1.40 -5.84 6.59
CA GLU A 101 0.76 -7.14 6.53
C GLU A 101 0.13 -7.34 5.15
N PRO A 102 0.52 -8.40 4.42
CA PRO A 102 -0.19 -8.83 3.23
C PRO A 102 -1.41 -9.68 3.64
N ASP A 103 -2.53 -9.02 3.90
CA ASP A 103 -3.72 -9.71 4.43
C ASP A 103 -4.26 -10.74 3.44
N ASN A 104 -4.37 -10.37 2.17
CA ASN A 104 -4.68 -11.25 1.06
C ASN A 104 -4.37 -10.56 -0.27
N GLU A 105 -4.72 -11.17 -1.41
CA GLU A 105 -4.46 -10.60 -2.75
C GLU A 105 -5.19 -9.29 -3.04
N ARG A 106 -6.14 -8.90 -2.19
CA ARG A 106 -6.97 -7.71 -2.35
C ARG A 106 -6.78 -6.67 -1.25
N ILE A 107 -6.10 -7.01 -0.17
CA ILE A 107 -5.93 -6.13 0.99
C ILE A 107 -4.50 -6.19 1.51
N LEU A 108 -3.91 -5.03 1.64
CA LEU A 108 -2.57 -4.83 2.17
C LEU A 108 -2.62 -3.72 3.21
N THR A 109 -2.01 -3.95 4.36
CA THR A 109 -2.00 -3.00 5.47
C THR A 109 -0.57 -2.58 5.80
N ALA A 110 -0.35 -1.30 6.02
CA ALA A 110 0.93 -0.76 6.48
C ALA A 110 0.70 0.26 7.59
N ARG A 111 1.54 0.19 8.62
CA ARG A 111 1.48 1.08 9.76
C ARG A 111 2.72 1.94 9.84
N PHE A 112 2.52 3.23 10.02
CA PHE A 112 3.59 4.23 10.01
C PHE A 112 3.64 4.99 11.31
N LYS A 113 4.86 5.28 11.75
CA LYS A 113 5.08 6.15 12.91
C LYS A 113 4.82 7.60 12.52
N SER A 114 4.12 8.30 13.40
CA SER A 114 3.86 9.72 13.27
C SER A 114 4.02 10.42 14.62
N LYS A 115 4.04 11.76 14.62
CA LYS A 115 4.41 12.52 15.82
C LYS A 115 3.42 12.35 16.99
N PHE A 116 2.12 12.32 16.68
CA PHE A 116 1.07 12.27 17.70
C PHE A 116 0.30 10.96 17.69
N GLN A 117 -0.11 10.54 16.52
CA GLN A 117 -0.86 9.30 16.31
C GLN A 117 -0.22 8.53 15.17
N GLU A 118 -0.12 7.22 15.34
CA GLU A 118 0.33 6.35 14.27
C GLU A 118 -0.70 6.36 13.14
N VAL A 119 -0.26 6.10 11.92
CA VAL A 119 -1.11 6.07 10.72
C VAL A 119 -1.13 4.64 10.18
N THR A 120 -2.32 4.09 10.04
CA THR A 120 -2.53 2.81 9.36
C THR A 120 -3.16 3.08 7.99
N VAL A 121 -2.52 2.58 6.96
CA VAL A 121 -3.02 2.65 5.58
C VAL A 121 -3.46 1.26 5.16
N VAL A 122 -4.70 1.14 4.70
CA VAL A 122 -5.29 -0.09 4.19
C VAL A 122 -5.55 0.09 2.70
N GLN A 123 -4.78 -0.58 1.87
CA GLN A 123 -4.95 -0.57 0.42
C GLN A 123 -5.84 -1.73 0.00
N CYS A 124 -6.89 -1.42 -0.75
CA CYS A 124 -7.91 -2.39 -1.15
C CYS A 124 -8.10 -2.43 -2.66
N TYR A 125 -8.44 -3.62 -3.15
CA TYR A 125 -8.96 -3.82 -4.50
C TYR A 125 -10.20 -4.71 -4.41
N ALA A 126 -11.38 -4.08 -4.38
CA ALA A 126 -12.65 -4.77 -4.23
C ALA A 126 -12.98 -5.60 -5.47
N PRO A 127 -13.74 -6.71 -5.32
CA PRO A 127 -14.28 -7.42 -6.47
C PRO A 127 -15.14 -6.50 -7.35
N THR A 128 -15.17 -6.78 -8.65
CA THR A 128 -15.97 -6.01 -9.60
C THR A 128 -17.47 -6.21 -9.36
N ASN A 129 -18.30 -5.33 -9.91
CA ASN A 129 -19.75 -5.43 -9.79
C ASN A 129 -20.33 -6.71 -10.41
N VAL A 130 -19.60 -7.33 -11.36
CA VAL A 130 -20.01 -8.60 -11.99
C VAL A 130 -19.54 -9.83 -11.22
N ALA A 131 -18.74 -9.65 -10.15
CA ALA A 131 -18.36 -10.75 -9.28
C ALA A 131 -19.56 -11.30 -8.54
N ASP A 132 -19.50 -12.58 -8.12
CA ASP A 132 -20.54 -13.19 -7.35
C ASP A 132 -20.69 -12.55 -5.95
N GLN A 133 -21.85 -12.77 -5.33
CA GLN A 133 -22.16 -12.19 -4.03
C GLN A 133 -21.24 -12.73 -2.94
N GLU A 134 -20.88 -14.00 -3.00
CA GLU A 134 -19.97 -14.62 -2.03
C GLU A 134 -18.60 -13.96 -2.02
N SER A 135 -18.01 -13.70 -3.20
CA SER A 135 -16.72 -13.01 -3.31
C SER A 135 -16.78 -11.60 -2.73
N LYS A 136 -17.88 -10.89 -2.93
CA LYS A 136 -18.09 -9.56 -2.37
C LYS A 136 -18.21 -9.59 -0.85
N GLU A 137 -18.97 -10.53 -0.33
CA GLU A 137 -19.15 -10.70 1.12
C GLU A 137 -17.82 -11.07 1.79
N ASP A 138 -17.07 -12.00 1.21
CA ASP A 138 -15.76 -12.40 1.71
C ASP A 138 -14.80 -11.23 1.76
N PHE A 139 -14.79 -10.39 0.73
CA PHE A 139 -13.94 -9.21 0.70
C PHE A 139 -14.27 -8.25 1.85
N TYR A 140 -15.55 -7.91 2.01
CA TYR A 140 -15.96 -6.97 3.06
C TYR A 140 -15.80 -7.55 4.46
N GLU A 141 -15.98 -8.84 4.62
CA GLU A 141 -15.71 -9.52 5.89
C GLU A 141 -14.22 -9.46 6.25
N CYS A 142 -13.34 -9.73 5.28
CA CYS A 142 -11.89 -9.60 5.47
C CYS A 142 -11.49 -8.16 5.79
N LEU A 143 -12.06 -7.19 5.09
CA LEU A 143 -11.79 -5.78 5.33
C LEU A 143 -12.22 -5.38 6.76
N GLN A 144 -13.40 -5.81 7.18
CA GLN A 144 -13.87 -5.55 8.53
C GLN A 144 -12.95 -6.16 9.57
N GLY A 145 -12.47 -7.39 9.35
CA GLY A 145 -11.50 -8.04 10.22
C GLY A 145 -10.19 -7.26 10.34
N VAL A 146 -9.70 -6.72 9.23
CA VAL A 146 -8.50 -5.86 9.22
C VAL A 146 -8.74 -4.60 10.04
N LEU A 147 -9.86 -3.94 9.85
CA LEU A 147 -10.21 -2.72 10.59
C LEU A 147 -10.37 -3.01 12.09
N ASP A 148 -10.95 -4.14 12.45
CA ASP A 148 -11.11 -4.54 13.85
C ASP A 148 -9.77 -4.79 14.57
N ARG A 149 -8.76 -5.27 13.83
CA ARG A 149 -7.39 -5.48 14.33
C ARG A 149 -6.56 -4.21 14.38
N THR A 150 -6.96 -3.16 13.66
CA THR A 150 -6.22 -1.90 13.61
C THR A 150 -6.31 -1.20 14.96
N PRO A 151 -5.19 -0.69 15.51
CA PRO A 151 -5.21 0.05 16.76
C PRO A 151 -6.18 1.22 16.70
N LYS A 152 -7.05 1.32 17.69
CA LYS A 152 -8.13 2.34 17.70
C LYS A 152 -7.64 3.77 17.77
N ARG A 153 -6.43 3.98 18.28
CA ARG A 153 -5.81 5.31 18.37
C ARG A 153 -5.13 5.74 17.09
N ASP A 154 -4.96 4.83 16.14
CA ASP A 154 -4.36 5.15 14.86
C ASP A 154 -5.32 5.98 14.00
N ILE A 155 -4.75 6.85 13.20
CA ILE A 155 -5.47 7.42 12.06
C ILE A 155 -5.52 6.32 11.00
N THR A 156 -6.70 5.86 10.66
CA THR A 156 -6.88 4.79 9.68
C THR A 156 -7.35 5.36 8.34
N ILE A 157 -6.60 5.07 7.30
CA ILE A 157 -6.91 5.49 5.94
C ILE A 157 -7.17 4.25 5.11
N VAL A 158 -8.40 4.08 4.67
CA VAL A 158 -8.79 3.03 3.73
C VAL A 158 -8.85 3.64 2.34
N MET A 159 -8.10 3.06 1.43
CA MET A 159 -7.99 3.59 0.06
C MET A 159 -7.89 2.45 -0.95
N GLY A 160 -8.07 2.79 -2.21
CA GLY A 160 -7.94 1.84 -3.30
C GLY A 160 -9.10 1.90 -4.27
N ASN A 161 -9.25 0.84 -5.06
CA ASN A 161 -10.35 0.69 -6.00
C ASN A 161 -11.45 -0.12 -5.33
N MET A 162 -12.53 0.54 -5.00
CA MET A 162 -13.69 -0.10 -4.34
C MET A 162 -14.72 -0.65 -5.32
N ASN A 163 -14.54 -0.42 -6.63
CA ASN A 163 -15.46 -0.87 -7.69
C ASN A 163 -16.95 -0.57 -7.38
N ALA A 164 -17.18 0.59 -6.79
CA ALA A 164 -18.49 1.05 -6.41
C ALA A 164 -19.31 1.53 -7.63
#